data_2a97bafc885e88486d4606bd237ccfb1
#
_entry.id   2a97bafc885e88486d4606bd237ccfb1
#
_cell.length_a   1.000
_cell.length_b   1.000
_cell.length_c   1.000
_cell.angle_alpha   90.00
_cell.angle_beta   90.00
_cell.angle_gamma   90.00
#
_symmetry.space_group_name_H-M   'P 1'
#
loop_
_entity.id
_entity.type
_entity.pdbx_description
1 polymer ?
#
loop_
_entity_poly.entity_id
_entity_poly.type
_entity_poly.pdbx_seq_one_letter_code
_entity_poly.pdbx_strand_id
1 'polypeptide(L)'
;MKGDITLYMANDLGRNGYYDQKPIAELMGEMGELLGPECVLAVGDIHHFNGVASVNDPLWMTNFEQVYSHPELMLDWFPVLGNHEYRGNTQAVLDYGKVSRRWMMPARYYTKVFNKKGTTLRVVFLDTTPLIDRYQQNSDVYPDACKQDMKAELDWLDNTLKNAKEDWVIVVGHHPIYAYTDKAESERTDMQTRVLPILKRYKNVAIYACGHIHNFQHIKMKGDDIDYVVNTSASLARPVQAVKGTVFCSSDDGFSVISASKKHLNMYMIDKEGKVIHEIQKSK
;
A
#
# COMPACT_ATOMS: atom_id res chain seq x y z
N MET A 1 1.68 -10.20 17.29
CA MET A 1 1.90 -9.27 16.15
C MET A 1 3.34 -8.75 16.06
N LYS A 2 4.09 -8.61 17.14
CA LYS A 2 5.48 -8.12 17.12
C LYS A 2 6.45 -9.17 16.59
N GLY A 3 7.24 -8.83 15.55
CA GLY A 3 8.29 -9.68 14.97
C GLY A 3 9.68 -9.10 15.16
N ASP A 4 10.67 -9.64 14.44
CA ASP A 4 11.99 -9.01 14.33
C ASP A 4 11.86 -7.68 13.58
N ILE A 5 11.08 -7.67 12.50
CA ILE A 5 10.68 -6.50 11.73
C ILE A 5 9.17 -6.35 11.89
N THR A 6 8.70 -5.17 12.26
CA THR A 6 7.28 -4.84 12.37
C THR A 6 7.00 -3.56 11.58
N LEU A 7 6.05 -3.61 10.65
CA LEU A 7 5.67 -2.49 9.80
C LEU A 7 4.15 -2.26 9.90
N TYR A 8 3.72 -1.03 9.74
CA TYR A 8 2.33 -0.69 9.48
C TYR A 8 2.07 -0.57 7.99
N MET A 9 0.84 -0.83 7.57
CA MET A 9 0.35 -0.55 6.22
C MET A 9 -1.00 0.15 6.32
N ALA A 10 -1.08 1.36 5.74
CA ALA A 10 -2.29 2.16 5.68
C ALA A 10 -2.41 2.80 4.29
N ASN A 11 -3.61 3.06 3.83
CA ASN A 11 -3.86 3.63 2.50
C ASN A 11 -5.22 4.31 2.44
N ASP A 12 -5.48 5.02 1.35
CA ASP A 12 -6.73 5.75 1.15
C ASP A 12 -7.02 6.68 2.35
N LEU A 13 -5.97 7.40 2.77
CA LEU A 13 -5.89 8.09 4.05
C LEU A 13 -6.71 9.38 4.07
N GLY A 14 -6.48 10.24 3.05
CA GLY A 14 -6.79 11.66 3.12
C GLY A 14 -8.25 12.02 3.07
N ARG A 15 -8.82 12.41 4.20
CA ARG A 15 -10.19 12.92 4.33
C ARG A 15 -10.25 14.18 5.20
N ASN A 16 -9.14 14.94 5.29
CA ASN A 16 -9.02 16.12 6.14
C ASN A 16 -9.36 15.86 7.62
N GLY A 17 -9.05 14.66 8.11
CA GLY A 17 -9.37 14.23 9.46
C GLY A 17 -10.82 13.85 9.71
N TYR A 18 -11.67 13.83 8.66
CA TYR A 18 -13.07 13.40 8.76
C TYR A 18 -13.20 11.87 8.66
N TYR A 19 -14.43 11.40 8.89
CA TYR A 19 -14.77 9.98 9.04
C TYR A 19 -13.92 9.33 10.15
N ASP A 20 -13.43 8.13 9.92
CA ASP A 20 -12.63 7.41 10.89
C ASP A 20 -11.11 7.66 10.77
N GLN A 21 -10.69 8.67 9.97
CA GLN A 21 -9.26 8.94 9.73
C GLN A 21 -8.50 9.27 11.03
N LYS A 22 -9.02 10.19 11.87
CA LYS A 22 -8.39 10.55 13.15
C LYS A 22 -8.44 9.43 14.17
N PRO A 23 -9.59 8.77 14.43
CA PRO A 23 -9.65 7.61 15.30
C PRO A 23 -8.67 6.50 14.92
N ILE A 24 -8.55 6.17 13.63
CA ILE A 24 -7.62 5.14 13.18
C ILE A 24 -6.16 5.60 13.36
N ALA A 25 -5.85 6.87 13.09
CA ALA A 25 -4.51 7.41 13.30
C ALA A 25 -4.10 7.36 14.78
N GLU A 26 -5.01 7.70 15.70
CA GLU A 26 -4.77 7.57 17.15
C GLU A 26 -4.55 6.13 17.56
N LEU A 27 -5.42 5.22 17.11
CA LEU A 27 -5.27 3.78 17.35
C LEU A 27 -3.92 3.24 16.84
N MET A 28 -3.48 3.66 15.64
CA MET A 28 -2.16 3.30 15.13
C MET A 28 -1.04 3.77 16.06
N GLY A 29 -1.17 4.97 16.64
CA GLY A 29 -0.24 5.51 17.62
C GLY A 29 -0.22 4.70 18.91
N GLU A 30 -1.38 4.50 19.53
CA GLU A 30 -1.54 3.72 20.77
C GLU A 30 -0.99 2.28 20.62
N MET A 31 -1.33 1.61 19.53
CA MET A 31 -0.77 0.29 19.23
C MET A 31 0.74 0.34 18.96
N GLY A 32 1.25 1.47 18.45
CA GLY A 32 2.67 1.70 18.22
C GLY A 32 3.51 1.62 19.48
N GLU A 33 2.99 2.08 20.63
CA GLU A 33 3.68 1.98 21.93
C GLU A 33 4.06 0.54 22.29
N LEU A 34 3.20 -0.42 21.93
CA LEU A 34 3.42 -1.85 22.21
C LEU A 34 4.19 -2.55 21.10
N LEU A 35 3.87 -2.24 19.86
CA LEU A 35 4.40 -2.95 18.68
C LEU A 35 5.75 -2.42 18.22
N GLY A 36 6.01 -1.12 18.37
CA GLY A 36 7.23 -0.44 17.93
C GLY A 36 7.46 -0.63 16.43
N PRO A 37 6.55 -0.16 15.54
CA PRO A 37 6.73 -0.30 14.09
C PRO A 37 7.96 0.48 13.62
N GLU A 38 8.64 -0.04 12.60
CA GLU A 38 9.82 0.60 12.02
C GLU A 38 9.46 1.66 11.00
N CYS A 39 8.31 1.49 10.34
CA CYS A 39 7.77 2.46 9.37
C CYS A 39 6.29 2.22 9.10
N VAL A 40 5.69 3.15 8.34
CA VAL A 40 4.38 2.98 7.71
C VAL A 40 4.56 2.85 6.20
N LEU A 41 3.96 1.83 5.60
CA LEU A 41 3.75 1.72 4.17
C LEU A 41 2.44 2.46 3.83
N ALA A 42 2.55 3.62 3.17
CA ALA A 42 1.39 4.44 2.80
C ALA A 42 0.99 4.14 1.34
N VAL A 43 0.03 3.24 1.15
CA VAL A 43 -0.20 2.59 -0.13
C VAL A 43 -1.22 3.33 -1.01
N GLY A 44 -0.96 4.62 -1.25
CA GLY A 44 -1.66 5.48 -2.20
C GLY A 44 -2.93 6.14 -1.67
N ASP A 45 -3.43 7.09 -2.45
CA ASP A 45 -4.59 7.92 -2.14
C ASP A 45 -4.46 8.61 -0.77
N ILE A 46 -3.33 9.30 -0.61
CA ILE A 46 -3.00 10.06 0.60
C ILE A 46 -3.84 11.36 0.64
N HIS A 47 -4.24 11.85 -0.54
CA HIS A 47 -4.95 13.12 -0.69
C HIS A 47 -6.18 12.99 -1.58
N HIS A 48 -7.34 12.69 -1.02
CA HIS A 48 -8.60 12.78 -1.73
C HIS A 48 -9.07 14.26 -1.79
N PHE A 49 -9.69 14.76 -2.92
CA PHE A 49 -10.02 13.99 -4.12
C PHE A 49 -9.07 14.27 -5.29
N ASN A 50 -8.34 15.37 -5.28
CA ASN A 50 -7.60 15.88 -6.42
C ASN A 50 -6.07 15.92 -6.19
N GLY A 51 -5.57 15.15 -5.23
CA GLY A 51 -4.16 15.22 -4.87
C GLY A 51 -3.78 16.58 -4.29
N VAL A 52 -2.49 16.91 -4.32
CA VAL A 52 -1.92 18.19 -3.88
C VAL A 52 -1.44 19.01 -5.07
N ALA A 53 -1.46 20.33 -4.93
CA ALA A 53 -0.97 21.26 -5.96
C ALA A 53 0.56 21.51 -5.83
N SER A 54 1.11 21.45 -4.61
CA SER A 54 2.53 21.72 -4.32
C SER A 54 2.96 21.08 -3.00
N VAL A 55 4.25 21.14 -2.69
CA VAL A 55 4.78 20.76 -1.37
C VAL A 55 4.29 21.64 -0.23
N ASN A 56 3.74 22.81 -0.53
CA ASN A 56 3.17 23.75 0.45
C ASN A 56 1.63 23.69 0.47
N ASP A 57 1.01 22.73 -0.18
CA ASP A 57 -0.44 22.60 -0.18
C ASP A 57 -0.94 22.33 1.26
N PRO A 58 -1.97 23.08 1.73
CA PRO A 58 -2.54 22.88 3.08
C PRO A 58 -3.05 21.46 3.34
N LEU A 59 -3.37 20.69 2.31
CA LEU A 59 -3.79 19.29 2.43
C LEU A 59 -2.74 18.42 3.09
N TRP A 60 -1.46 18.73 2.98
CA TRP A 60 -0.40 18.03 3.73
C TRP A 60 -0.63 18.09 5.23
N MET A 61 -1.05 19.25 5.74
CA MET A 61 -1.31 19.43 7.16
C MET A 61 -2.58 18.68 7.58
N THR A 62 -3.66 18.82 6.82
CA THR A 62 -4.99 18.31 7.22
C THR A 62 -5.19 16.82 6.91
N ASN A 63 -4.47 16.25 5.93
CA ASN A 63 -4.54 14.83 5.59
C ASN A 63 -3.42 14.00 6.24
N PHE A 64 -2.27 14.59 6.57
CA PHE A 64 -1.11 13.83 6.99
C PHE A 64 -0.50 14.36 8.29
N GLU A 65 0.12 15.55 8.31
CA GLU A 65 0.98 15.97 9.43
C GLU A 65 0.22 16.09 10.76
N GLN A 66 -0.96 16.70 10.77
CA GLN A 66 -1.77 16.90 11.97
C GLN A 66 -2.62 15.69 12.34
N VAL A 67 -2.89 14.82 11.38
CA VAL A 67 -3.69 13.60 11.64
C VAL A 67 -2.80 12.51 12.24
N TYR A 68 -1.68 12.22 11.61
CA TYR A 68 -0.74 11.18 12.07
C TYR A 68 0.34 11.81 12.95
N SER A 69 -0.08 12.55 13.99
CA SER A 69 0.80 13.34 14.87
C SER A 69 1.17 12.67 16.19
N HIS A 70 0.66 11.46 16.45
CA HIS A 70 1.06 10.67 17.62
C HIS A 70 2.59 10.44 17.62
N PRO A 71 3.29 10.54 18.77
CA PRO A 71 4.75 10.38 18.86
C PRO A 71 5.25 9.10 18.17
N GLU A 72 4.55 7.98 18.33
CA GLU A 72 4.91 6.68 17.73
C GLU A 72 4.74 6.62 16.21
N LEU A 73 4.11 7.63 15.61
CA LEU A 73 3.98 7.78 14.16
C LEU A 73 4.97 8.78 13.55
N MET A 74 5.89 9.35 14.38
CA MET A 74 7.00 10.22 13.95
C MET A 74 8.17 9.42 13.36
N LEU A 75 7.88 8.34 12.66
CA LEU A 75 8.79 7.42 11.99
C LEU A 75 8.74 7.60 10.46
N ASP A 76 9.53 6.82 9.72
CA ASP A 76 9.56 6.88 8.26
C ASP A 76 8.24 6.38 7.64
N TRP A 77 7.71 7.12 6.69
CA TRP A 77 6.55 6.76 5.87
C TRP A 77 7.02 6.53 4.43
N PHE A 78 6.77 5.34 3.90
CA PHE A 78 7.11 4.94 2.55
C PHE A 78 5.85 4.90 1.67
N PRO A 79 5.58 5.96 0.89
CA PRO A 79 4.36 6.05 0.10
C PRO A 79 4.49 5.41 -1.28
N VAL A 80 3.34 5.07 -1.87
CA VAL A 80 3.14 4.93 -3.31
C VAL A 80 2.12 5.97 -3.79
N LEU A 81 2.12 6.26 -5.08
CA LEU A 81 1.09 7.10 -5.69
C LEU A 81 -0.19 6.29 -5.93
N GLY A 82 -1.34 6.86 -5.58
CA GLY A 82 -2.64 6.39 -6.00
C GLY A 82 -3.21 7.21 -7.16
N ASN A 83 -4.38 6.85 -7.64
CA ASN A 83 -5.00 7.58 -8.75
C ASN A 83 -5.45 8.99 -8.35
N HIS A 84 -5.67 9.25 -7.07
CA HIS A 84 -5.99 10.59 -6.59
C HIS A 84 -4.77 11.53 -6.59
N GLU A 85 -3.56 11.05 -6.31
CA GLU A 85 -2.34 11.84 -6.49
C GLU A 85 -2.13 12.24 -7.94
N TYR A 86 -2.52 11.39 -8.90
CA TYR A 86 -2.44 11.66 -10.33
C TYR A 86 -3.43 12.70 -10.85
N ARG A 87 -4.42 13.10 -10.05
CA ARG A 87 -5.29 14.25 -10.35
C ARG A 87 -4.67 15.59 -9.98
N GLY A 88 -3.63 15.56 -9.17
CA GLY A 88 -2.86 16.73 -8.73
C GLY A 88 -1.45 16.75 -9.32
N ASN A 89 -0.54 17.28 -8.55
CA ASN A 89 0.87 17.37 -8.89
C ASN A 89 1.64 16.19 -8.26
N THR A 90 1.86 15.14 -9.02
CA THR A 90 2.60 13.96 -8.54
C THR A 90 4.04 14.25 -8.18
N GLN A 91 4.68 15.25 -8.82
CA GLN A 91 6.04 15.65 -8.47
C GLN A 91 6.10 16.29 -7.08
N ALA A 92 5.07 17.01 -6.67
CA ALA A 92 4.98 17.55 -5.32
C ALA A 92 4.93 16.44 -4.26
N VAL A 93 4.32 15.29 -4.58
CA VAL A 93 4.30 14.13 -3.67
C VAL A 93 5.70 13.52 -3.51
N LEU A 94 6.46 13.40 -4.60
CA LEU A 94 7.85 12.95 -4.54
C LEU A 94 8.73 13.94 -3.77
N ASP A 95 8.54 15.23 -4.02
CA ASP A 95 9.37 16.29 -3.44
C ASP A 95 9.05 16.60 -1.98
N TYR A 96 7.94 16.11 -1.44
CA TYR A 96 7.54 16.42 -0.07
C TYR A 96 8.54 15.92 0.99
N GLY A 97 9.37 14.94 0.69
CA GLY A 97 10.50 14.54 1.53
C GLY A 97 11.54 15.65 1.79
N LYS A 98 11.53 16.73 1.00
CA LYS A 98 12.33 17.93 1.24
C LYS A 98 11.75 18.84 2.34
N VAL A 99 10.47 18.65 2.66
CA VAL A 99 9.70 19.40 3.68
C VAL A 99 9.53 18.59 4.94
N SER A 100 9.03 17.35 4.81
CA SER A 100 8.80 16.45 5.94
C SER A 100 9.88 15.37 6.01
N ARG A 101 10.63 15.33 7.12
CA ARG A 101 11.72 14.36 7.34
C ARG A 101 11.23 12.90 7.38
N ARG A 102 9.94 12.67 7.64
CA ARG A 102 9.36 11.33 7.72
C ARG A 102 8.80 10.81 6.39
N TRP A 103 8.77 11.64 5.33
CA TRP A 103 8.27 11.26 4.01
C TRP A 103 9.39 10.71 3.13
N MET A 104 9.41 9.39 2.91
CA MET A 104 10.48 8.67 2.22
C MET A 104 10.04 8.17 0.85
N MET A 105 10.00 9.06 -0.15
CA MET A 105 9.63 8.72 -1.53
C MET A 105 10.75 9.09 -2.52
N PRO A 106 11.75 8.20 -2.69
CA PRO A 106 12.93 8.51 -3.53
C PRO A 106 12.64 8.51 -5.02
N ALA A 107 11.59 7.82 -5.46
CA ALA A 107 11.17 7.69 -6.87
C ALA A 107 9.70 7.28 -6.92
N ARG A 108 9.10 7.23 -8.13
CA ARG A 108 7.72 6.75 -8.33
C ARG A 108 7.57 5.27 -8.00
N TYR A 109 8.57 4.47 -8.36
CA TYR A 109 8.69 3.07 -7.98
C TYR A 109 10.09 2.82 -7.43
N TYR A 110 10.18 2.06 -6.36
CA TYR A 110 11.42 1.86 -5.61
C TYR A 110 11.34 0.63 -4.72
N THR A 111 12.42 0.34 -4.01
CA THR A 111 12.45 -0.77 -3.05
C THR A 111 13.13 -0.36 -1.76
N LYS A 112 12.66 -0.92 -0.64
CA LYS A 112 13.29 -0.80 0.68
C LYS A 112 13.57 -2.17 1.23
N VAL A 113 14.78 -2.37 1.72
CA VAL A 113 15.18 -3.59 2.44
C VAL A 113 15.31 -3.27 3.92
N PHE A 114 14.64 -4.07 4.73
CA PHE A 114 14.77 -4.09 6.19
C PHE A 114 15.66 -5.27 6.57
N ASN A 115 16.59 -5.04 7.50
CA ASN A 115 17.46 -6.08 8.03
C ASN A 115 17.58 -5.90 9.54
N LYS A 116 17.03 -6.82 10.30
CA LYS A 116 17.05 -6.78 11.76
C LYS A 116 17.13 -8.17 12.35
N LYS A 117 18.04 -8.37 13.30
CA LYS A 117 18.27 -9.65 13.97
C LYS A 117 18.51 -10.83 13.00
N GLY A 118 19.07 -10.57 11.82
CA GLY A 118 19.32 -11.58 10.79
C GLY A 118 18.09 -11.93 9.93
N THR A 119 16.95 -11.31 10.17
CA THR A 119 15.76 -11.37 9.29
C THR A 119 15.84 -10.28 8.24
N THR A 120 15.57 -10.62 6.99
CA THR A 120 15.56 -9.67 5.87
C THR A 120 14.19 -9.65 5.19
N LEU A 121 13.65 -8.45 4.98
CA LEU A 121 12.39 -8.20 4.29
C LEU A 121 12.60 -7.13 3.22
N ARG A 122 12.30 -7.45 1.97
CA ARG A 122 12.22 -6.48 0.88
C ARG A 122 10.77 -6.08 0.67
N VAL A 123 10.51 -4.77 0.64
CA VAL A 123 9.26 -4.20 0.13
C VAL A 123 9.55 -3.54 -1.20
N VAL A 124 8.78 -3.91 -2.23
CA VAL A 124 8.84 -3.35 -3.59
C VAL A 124 7.61 -2.48 -3.77
N PHE A 125 7.82 -1.20 -4.07
CA PHE A 125 6.77 -0.20 -4.23
C PHE A 125 6.56 0.10 -5.72
N LEU A 126 5.33 -0.08 -6.21
CA LEU A 126 4.94 0.14 -7.60
C LEU A 126 4.07 1.38 -7.76
N ASP A 127 4.28 2.09 -8.85
CA ASP A 127 3.40 3.16 -9.33
C ASP A 127 2.36 2.58 -10.29
N THR A 128 1.28 2.03 -9.75
CA THR A 128 0.33 1.25 -10.54
C THR A 128 -0.63 2.08 -11.38
N THR A 129 -0.77 3.39 -11.13
CA THR A 129 -1.68 4.24 -11.92
C THR A 129 -1.29 4.30 -13.39
N PRO A 130 -0.01 4.53 -13.77
CA PRO A 130 0.39 4.51 -15.17
C PRO A 130 0.33 3.13 -15.83
N LEU A 131 0.25 2.06 -15.06
CA LEU A 131 0.14 0.70 -15.60
C LEU A 131 -1.27 0.35 -16.08
N ILE A 132 -2.23 1.27 -15.98
CA ILE A 132 -3.65 1.05 -16.29
C ILE A 132 -4.07 2.02 -17.40
N ASP A 133 -4.52 1.47 -18.54
CA ASP A 133 -4.81 2.22 -19.76
C ASP A 133 -5.82 3.35 -19.56
N ARG A 134 -6.86 3.13 -18.75
CA ARG A 134 -7.88 4.17 -18.52
C ARG A 134 -7.31 5.46 -17.89
N TYR A 135 -6.24 5.35 -17.11
CA TYR A 135 -5.59 6.52 -16.53
C TYR A 135 -4.63 7.18 -17.53
N GLN A 136 -3.90 6.38 -18.28
CA GLN A 136 -3.03 6.90 -19.33
C GLN A 136 -3.80 7.60 -20.46
N GLN A 137 -4.99 7.10 -20.81
CA GLN A 137 -5.81 7.62 -21.89
C GLN A 137 -6.68 8.84 -21.46
N ASN A 138 -6.66 9.24 -20.20
CA ASN A 138 -7.46 10.35 -19.67
C ASN A 138 -6.55 11.44 -19.07
N SER A 139 -5.79 12.08 -19.95
CA SER A 139 -4.84 13.14 -19.57
C SER A 139 -5.49 14.40 -18.97
N ASP A 140 -6.76 14.65 -19.24
CA ASP A 140 -7.49 15.79 -18.68
C ASP A 140 -7.69 15.63 -17.16
N VAL A 141 -7.83 14.40 -16.68
CA VAL A 141 -8.03 14.09 -15.27
C VAL A 141 -6.72 13.61 -14.61
N TYR A 142 -5.87 12.92 -15.36
CA TYR A 142 -4.62 12.30 -14.88
C TYR A 142 -3.42 12.76 -15.72
N PRO A 143 -3.04 14.05 -15.65
CA PRO A 143 -2.12 14.67 -16.62
C PRO A 143 -0.70 14.08 -16.63
N ASP A 144 -0.31 13.41 -15.55
CA ASP A 144 1.02 12.82 -15.46
C ASP A 144 1.06 11.31 -15.80
N ALA A 145 -0.09 10.64 -15.88
CA ALA A 145 -0.12 9.19 -16.10
C ALA A 145 0.46 8.80 -17.46
N CYS A 146 0.06 9.51 -18.54
CA CYS A 146 0.55 9.26 -19.90
C CYS A 146 2.03 9.63 -20.13
N LYS A 147 2.65 10.35 -19.18
CA LYS A 147 4.06 10.75 -19.25
C LYS A 147 5.01 9.68 -18.69
N GLN A 148 4.48 8.63 -18.06
CA GLN A 148 5.29 7.60 -17.42
C GLN A 148 5.61 6.47 -18.41
N ASP A 149 6.82 5.94 -18.27
CA ASP A 149 7.27 4.79 -19.07
C ASP A 149 6.90 3.48 -18.34
N MET A 150 5.74 2.94 -18.72
CA MET A 150 5.23 1.67 -18.19
C MET A 150 6.22 0.52 -18.41
N LYS A 151 6.89 0.48 -19.59
CA LYS A 151 7.82 -0.59 -19.90
C LYS A 151 9.03 -0.55 -18.98
N ALA A 152 9.58 0.64 -18.74
CA ALA A 152 10.72 0.81 -17.85
C ALA A 152 10.40 0.35 -16.42
N GLU A 153 9.21 0.64 -15.91
CA GLU A 153 8.78 0.16 -14.59
C GLU A 153 8.63 -1.35 -14.54
N LEU A 154 8.00 -1.97 -15.54
CA LEU A 154 7.82 -3.42 -15.60
C LEU A 154 9.16 -4.16 -15.75
N ASP A 155 10.08 -3.65 -16.55
CA ASP A 155 11.44 -4.20 -16.68
C ASP A 155 12.22 -4.06 -15.35
N TRP A 156 12.06 -2.93 -14.67
CA TRP A 156 12.65 -2.71 -13.35
C TRP A 156 12.09 -3.68 -12.30
N LEU A 157 10.77 -3.90 -12.30
CA LEU A 157 10.12 -4.87 -11.39
C LEU A 157 10.67 -6.27 -11.62
N ASP A 158 10.74 -6.72 -12.87
CA ASP A 158 11.28 -8.03 -13.24
C ASP A 158 12.72 -8.21 -12.76
N ASN A 159 13.58 -7.22 -13.04
CA ASN A 159 14.97 -7.24 -12.60
C ASN A 159 15.11 -7.18 -11.07
N THR A 160 14.27 -6.41 -10.39
CA THR A 160 14.27 -6.30 -8.92
C THR A 160 13.93 -7.64 -8.26
N LEU A 161 12.87 -8.30 -8.73
CA LEU A 161 12.44 -9.59 -8.19
C LEU A 161 13.42 -10.72 -8.52
N LYS A 162 14.01 -10.70 -9.72
CA LYS A 162 15.05 -11.65 -10.13
C LYS A 162 16.27 -11.63 -9.20
N ASN A 163 16.62 -10.45 -8.71
CA ASN A 163 17.82 -10.26 -7.87
C ASN A 163 17.52 -10.25 -6.37
N ALA A 164 16.26 -10.33 -5.96
CA ALA A 164 15.87 -10.35 -4.56
C ALA A 164 16.29 -11.67 -3.88
N LYS A 165 17.00 -11.54 -2.75
CA LYS A 165 17.54 -12.68 -1.97
C LYS A 165 17.11 -12.64 -0.51
N GLU A 166 16.23 -11.71 -0.18
CA GLU A 166 15.74 -11.51 1.18
C GLU A 166 14.90 -12.70 1.62
N ASP A 167 14.76 -12.85 2.93
CA ASP A 167 13.93 -13.92 3.50
C ASP A 167 12.49 -13.81 3.02
N TRP A 168 12.00 -12.59 2.89
CA TRP A 168 10.65 -12.28 2.46
C TRP A 168 10.64 -11.13 1.46
N VAL A 169 9.75 -11.22 0.47
CA VAL A 169 9.48 -10.15 -0.50
C VAL A 169 7.98 -9.87 -0.49
N ILE A 170 7.65 -8.61 -0.25
CA ILE A 170 6.28 -8.07 -0.38
C ILE A 170 6.30 -7.05 -1.51
N VAL A 171 5.32 -7.11 -2.40
CA VAL A 171 5.10 -6.09 -3.44
C VAL A 171 3.86 -5.30 -3.06
N VAL A 172 3.98 -3.98 -3.04
CA VAL A 172 2.86 -3.07 -2.77
C VAL A 172 2.62 -2.14 -3.96
N GLY A 173 1.38 -1.88 -4.26
CA GLY A 173 0.94 -0.92 -5.26
C GLY A 173 -0.49 -0.48 -4.92
N HIS A 174 -0.97 0.62 -5.51
CA HIS A 174 -2.28 1.12 -5.13
C HIS A 174 -3.44 0.26 -5.65
N HIS A 175 -3.37 -0.22 -6.90
CA HIS A 175 -4.48 -0.92 -7.56
C HIS A 175 -4.43 -2.44 -7.36
N PRO A 176 -5.60 -3.12 -7.22
CA PRO A 176 -5.67 -4.56 -7.03
C PRO A 176 -5.41 -5.35 -8.31
N ILE A 177 -4.82 -6.55 -8.13
CA ILE A 177 -4.77 -7.59 -9.17
C ILE A 177 -6.06 -8.42 -9.14
N TYR A 178 -6.50 -8.80 -7.95
CA TYR A 178 -7.76 -9.49 -7.70
C TYR A 178 -8.52 -8.77 -6.60
N ALA A 179 -9.80 -8.52 -6.82
CA ALA A 179 -10.70 -7.93 -5.82
C ALA A 179 -12.17 -8.09 -6.24
N TYR A 180 -13.06 -8.13 -5.27
CA TYR A 180 -14.43 -7.67 -5.47
C TYR A 180 -14.43 -6.13 -5.49
N THR A 181 -15.07 -5.53 -6.48
CA THR A 181 -15.25 -4.09 -6.60
C THR A 181 -16.25 -3.77 -7.70
N ASP A 182 -16.94 -2.64 -7.57
CA ASP A 182 -17.79 -1.99 -8.58
C ASP A 182 -17.00 -1.11 -9.57
N LYS A 183 -15.68 -0.95 -9.34
CA LYS A 183 -14.80 -0.20 -10.25
C LYS A 183 -14.60 -0.96 -11.57
N ALA A 184 -14.15 -0.24 -12.59
CA ALA A 184 -13.97 -0.76 -13.93
C ALA A 184 -13.11 -2.04 -13.94
N GLU A 185 -13.59 -3.07 -14.62
CA GLU A 185 -12.90 -4.37 -14.74
C GLU A 185 -11.54 -4.22 -15.44
N SER A 186 -11.42 -3.25 -16.36
CA SER A 186 -10.18 -2.97 -17.08
C SER A 186 -9.00 -2.68 -16.15
N GLU A 187 -9.22 -2.08 -14.98
CA GLU A 187 -8.13 -1.83 -14.00
C GLU A 187 -7.49 -3.15 -13.56
N ARG A 188 -8.32 -4.14 -13.20
CA ARG A 188 -7.82 -5.47 -12.79
C ARG A 188 -7.24 -6.25 -13.96
N THR A 189 -7.87 -6.15 -15.13
CA THR A 189 -7.40 -6.81 -16.35
C THR A 189 -6.00 -6.33 -16.74
N ASP A 190 -5.75 -5.03 -16.68
CA ASP A 190 -4.43 -4.46 -16.96
C ASP A 190 -3.38 -4.93 -15.94
N MET A 191 -3.72 -4.92 -14.66
CA MET A 191 -2.83 -5.43 -13.61
C MET A 191 -2.55 -6.93 -13.75
N GLN A 192 -3.57 -7.73 -14.11
CA GLN A 192 -3.44 -9.18 -14.37
C GLN A 192 -2.62 -9.48 -15.61
N THR A 193 -2.67 -8.62 -16.63
CA THR A 193 -1.94 -8.81 -17.88
C THR A 193 -0.48 -8.37 -17.77
N ARG A 194 -0.20 -7.29 -17.01
CA ARG A 194 1.11 -6.63 -16.97
C ARG A 194 1.95 -7.01 -15.76
N VAL A 195 1.36 -6.95 -14.57
CA VAL A 195 2.08 -7.15 -13.30
C VAL A 195 2.09 -8.60 -12.86
N LEU A 196 0.94 -9.26 -12.88
CA LEU A 196 0.80 -10.63 -12.39
C LEU A 196 1.78 -11.64 -13.02
N PRO A 197 2.04 -11.65 -14.35
CA PRO A 197 2.98 -12.59 -14.95
C PRO A 197 4.41 -12.42 -14.42
N ILE A 198 4.80 -11.19 -14.09
CA ILE A 198 6.12 -10.90 -13.50
C ILE A 198 6.17 -11.43 -12.07
N LEU A 199 5.17 -11.14 -11.24
CA LEU A 199 5.13 -11.63 -9.86
C LEU A 199 5.20 -13.17 -9.80
N LYS A 200 4.43 -13.86 -10.65
CA LYS A 200 4.36 -15.34 -10.68
C LYS A 200 5.63 -16.02 -11.19
N ARG A 201 6.50 -15.28 -11.85
CA ARG A 201 7.80 -15.81 -12.31
C ARG A 201 8.74 -16.10 -11.16
N TYR A 202 8.55 -15.43 -10.02
CA TYR A 202 9.46 -15.46 -8.88
C TYR A 202 8.76 -16.00 -7.62
N LYS A 203 9.20 -17.19 -7.16
CA LYS A 203 8.62 -17.87 -6.00
C LYS A 203 8.86 -17.17 -4.66
N ASN A 204 9.72 -16.17 -4.62
CA ASN A 204 10.05 -15.42 -3.41
C ASN A 204 9.02 -14.31 -3.08
N VAL A 205 8.10 -13.98 -4.00
CA VAL A 205 7.03 -13.03 -3.72
C VAL A 205 5.99 -13.69 -2.83
N ALA A 206 5.90 -13.24 -1.57
CA ALA A 206 4.98 -13.80 -0.58
C ALA A 206 3.59 -13.18 -0.64
N ILE A 207 3.52 -11.85 -0.76
CA ILE A 207 2.30 -11.05 -0.72
C ILE A 207 2.35 -9.97 -1.80
N TYR A 208 1.24 -9.76 -2.52
CA TYR A 208 0.92 -8.52 -3.20
C TYR A 208 -0.17 -7.81 -2.42
N ALA A 209 0.10 -6.58 -1.96
CA ALA A 209 -0.86 -5.82 -1.18
C ALA A 209 -1.16 -4.45 -1.81
N CYS A 210 -2.41 -4.01 -1.73
CA CYS A 210 -2.90 -2.78 -2.35
C CYS A 210 -3.98 -2.08 -1.52
N GLY A 211 -4.41 -0.90 -1.97
CA GLY A 211 -5.53 -0.12 -1.43
C GLY A 211 -6.69 0.00 -2.42
N HIS A 212 -7.10 1.25 -2.69
CA HIS A 212 -8.02 1.66 -3.76
C HIS A 212 -9.50 1.28 -3.57
N ILE A 213 -9.81 0.14 -2.96
CA ILE A 213 -11.17 -0.40 -2.90
C ILE A 213 -11.89 -0.05 -1.60
N HIS A 214 -11.16 0.33 -0.55
CA HIS A 214 -11.68 0.72 0.76
C HIS A 214 -12.43 -0.40 1.50
N ASN A 215 -11.94 -1.62 1.44
CA ASN A 215 -12.42 -2.73 2.25
C ASN A 215 -11.32 -3.78 2.38
N PHE A 216 -11.39 -4.62 3.37
CA PHE A 216 -10.45 -5.71 3.53
C PHE A 216 -10.80 -6.88 2.62
N GLN A 217 -9.82 -7.38 1.89
CA GLN A 217 -9.94 -8.64 1.15
C GLN A 217 -8.63 -9.42 1.21
N HIS A 218 -8.72 -10.71 1.48
CA HIS A 218 -7.63 -11.67 1.28
C HIS A 218 -8.08 -12.68 0.23
N ILE A 219 -7.37 -12.74 -0.88
CA ILE A 219 -7.67 -13.61 -2.00
C ILE A 219 -6.48 -14.54 -2.25
N LYS A 220 -6.77 -15.84 -2.39
CA LYS A 220 -5.80 -16.87 -2.74
C LYS A 220 -6.26 -17.60 -3.98
N MET A 221 -5.46 -17.57 -5.02
CA MET A 221 -5.78 -18.27 -6.27
C MET A 221 -5.22 -19.68 -6.24
N LYS A 222 -6.00 -20.66 -6.72
CA LYS A 222 -5.56 -22.07 -6.76
C LYS A 222 -4.27 -22.22 -7.57
N GLY A 223 -3.27 -22.84 -6.95
CA GLY A 223 -1.95 -23.07 -7.58
C GLY A 223 -1.06 -21.84 -7.60
N ASP A 224 -1.37 -20.82 -6.80
CA ASP A 224 -0.58 -19.61 -6.63
C ASP A 224 -0.04 -19.53 -5.19
N ASP A 225 1.24 -19.25 -5.04
CA ASP A 225 1.87 -19.11 -3.73
C ASP A 225 1.73 -17.70 -3.16
N ILE A 226 1.33 -16.73 -3.99
CA ILE A 226 1.14 -15.33 -3.59
C ILE A 226 -0.21 -15.17 -2.88
N ASP A 227 -0.23 -14.45 -1.76
CA ASP A 227 -1.45 -13.95 -1.16
C ASP A 227 -1.73 -12.53 -1.69
N TYR A 228 -2.93 -12.32 -2.22
CA TYR A 228 -3.38 -11.03 -2.75
C TYR A 228 -4.24 -10.34 -1.69
N VAL A 229 -3.82 -9.17 -1.29
CA VAL A 229 -4.44 -8.42 -0.20
C VAL A 229 -4.92 -7.08 -0.69
N VAL A 230 -6.19 -6.79 -0.51
CA VAL A 230 -6.69 -5.43 -0.49
C VAL A 230 -6.72 -5.00 0.97
N ASN A 231 -5.87 -4.06 1.34
CA ASN A 231 -5.95 -3.40 2.62
C ASN A 231 -7.05 -2.35 2.56
N THR A 232 -7.80 -2.20 3.64
CA THR A 232 -8.91 -1.25 3.67
C THR A 232 -8.45 0.20 3.66
N SER A 233 -9.38 1.14 3.63
CA SER A 233 -9.09 2.55 3.86
C SER A 233 -8.85 2.82 5.36
N ALA A 234 -7.85 3.62 5.66
CA ALA A 234 -7.65 4.16 7.01
C ALA A 234 -8.51 5.42 7.25
N SER A 235 -9.67 5.50 6.62
CA SER A 235 -10.59 6.64 6.80
C SER A 235 -12.06 6.34 6.52
N LEU A 236 -12.39 5.56 5.49
CA LEU A 236 -13.77 5.34 5.04
C LEU A 236 -13.90 4.02 4.29
N ALA A 237 -14.58 3.05 4.87
CA ALA A 237 -14.81 1.75 4.26
C ALA A 237 -15.96 1.73 3.25
N ARG A 238 -15.99 0.67 2.43
CA ARG A 238 -17.02 0.38 1.44
C ARG A 238 -17.49 -1.07 1.54
N PRO A 239 -18.74 -1.37 1.10
CA PRO A 239 -19.25 -2.73 1.07
C PRO A 239 -18.36 -3.67 0.26
N VAL A 240 -18.34 -4.94 0.67
CA VAL A 240 -17.63 -6.01 -0.01
C VAL A 240 -18.42 -7.31 0.05
N GLN A 241 -18.19 -8.17 -0.93
CA GLN A 241 -18.67 -9.57 -0.93
C GLN A 241 -17.59 -10.50 -1.49
N ALA A 242 -17.74 -11.79 -1.20
CA ALA A 242 -16.78 -12.79 -1.65
C ALA A 242 -16.81 -12.97 -3.17
N VAL A 243 -15.63 -13.18 -3.75
CA VAL A 243 -15.40 -13.56 -5.14
C VAL A 243 -14.57 -14.84 -5.19
N LYS A 244 -14.30 -15.35 -6.40
CA LYS A 244 -13.46 -16.53 -6.56
C LYS A 244 -12.09 -16.33 -5.89
N GLY A 245 -11.75 -17.25 -5.01
CA GLY A 245 -10.47 -17.22 -4.27
C GLY A 245 -10.51 -16.41 -2.97
N THR A 246 -11.61 -15.78 -2.61
CA THR A 246 -11.74 -15.07 -1.33
C THR A 246 -11.56 -16.03 -0.16
N VAL A 247 -10.57 -15.74 0.66
CA VAL A 247 -10.31 -16.39 1.96
C VAL A 247 -11.00 -15.61 3.07
N PHE A 248 -10.95 -14.28 2.98
CA PHE A 248 -11.56 -13.37 3.93
C PHE A 248 -11.97 -12.07 3.23
N CYS A 249 -13.04 -11.44 3.67
CA CYS A 249 -13.40 -10.08 3.31
C CYS A 249 -14.21 -9.42 4.44
N SER A 250 -14.02 -8.10 4.60
CA SER A 250 -14.78 -7.28 5.55
C SER A 250 -14.94 -5.86 5.03
N SER A 251 -16.09 -5.26 5.36
CA SER A 251 -16.43 -3.87 5.05
C SER A 251 -15.99 -2.90 6.17
N ASP A 252 -15.07 -3.32 7.03
CA ASP A 252 -14.50 -2.48 8.08
C ASP A 252 -13.40 -1.59 7.53
N ASP A 253 -13.20 -0.43 8.13
CA ASP A 253 -12.04 0.43 7.96
C ASP A 253 -10.98 0.14 9.04
N GLY A 254 -9.75 0.58 8.82
CA GLY A 254 -8.63 0.29 9.72
C GLY A 254 -7.28 0.31 9.01
N PHE A 255 -6.38 -0.57 9.43
CA PHE A 255 -5.02 -0.69 8.88
C PHE A 255 -4.50 -2.12 9.05
N SER A 256 -3.30 -2.40 8.55
CA SER A 256 -2.67 -3.70 8.76
C SER A 256 -1.31 -3.58 9.44
N VAL A 257 -0.96 -4.64 10.18
CA VAL A 257 0.37 -4.84 10.79
C VAL A 257 1.06 -5.98 10.05
N ILE A 258 2.26 -5.74 9.57
CA ILE A 258 3.13 -6.75 8.96
C ILE A 258 4.23 -7.09 9.96
N SER A 259 4.42 -8.37 10.22
CA SER A 259 5.41 -8.88 11.16
C SER A 259 6.25 -9.95 10.49
N ALA A 260 7.58 -9.75 10.46
CA ALA A 260 8.49 -10.70 9.86
C ALA A 260 9.52 -11.22 10.87
N SER A 261 9.79 -12.51 10.77
CA SER A 261 10.94 -13.20 11.35
C SER A 261 11.58 -14.05 10.26
N LYS A 262 12.73 -14.66 10.54
CA LYS A 262 13.43 -15.49 9.56
C LYS A 262 12.57 -16.63 9.01
N LYS A 263 11.65 -17.17 9.81
CA LYS A 263 10.81 -18.33 9.48
C LYS A 263 9.36 -17.99 9.18
N HIS A 264 8.87 -16.83 9.60
CA HIS A 264 7.47 -16.46 9.51
C HIS A 264 7.29 -15.04 9.00
N LEU A 265 6.34 -14.87 8.10
CA LEU A 265 5.81 -13.58 7.69
C LEU A 265 4.31 -13.58 7.97
N ASN A 266 3.85 -12.66 8.81
CA ASN A 266 2.44 -12.53 9.14
C ASN A 266 1.95 -11.14 8.74
N MET A 267 0.68 -11.05 8.34
CA MET A 267 -0.03 -9.80 8.15
C MET A 267 -1.35 -9.87 8.89
N TYR A 268 -1.61 -8.88 9.74
CA TYR A 268 -2.79 -8.79 10.58
C TYR A 268 -3.65 -7.63 10.09
N MET A 269 -4.91 -7.89 9.75
CA MET A 269 -5.90 -6.86 9.45
C MET A 269 -6.54 -6.41 10.75
N ILE A 270 -6.45 -5.11 11.02
CA ILE A 270 -6.92 -4.47 12.25
C ILE A 270 -8.07 -3.54 11.90
N ASP A 271 -9.23 -3.73 12.51
CA ASP A 271 -10.36 -2.82 12.38
C ASP A 271 -10.16 -1.53 13.21
N LYS A 272 -11.05 -0.58 13.06
CA LYS A 272 -10.99 0.71 13.76
C LYS A 272 -11.17 0.63 15.27
N GLU A 273 -11.66 -0.48 15.80
CA GLU A 273 -11.75 -0.79 17.22
C GLU A 273 -10.48 -1.46 17.77
N GLY A 274 -9.45 -1.68 16.92
CA GLY A 274 -8.19 -2.30 17.31
C GLY A 274 -8.22 -3.83 17.37
N LYS A 275 -9.28 -4.44 16.86
CA LYS A 275 -9.41 -5.89 16.84
C LYS A 275 -8.70 -6.49 15.61
N VAL A 276 -7.97 -7.57 15.83
CA VAL A 276 -7.49 -8.42 14.72
C VAL A 276 -8.67 -9.20 14.16
N ILE A 277 -9.10 -8.83 12.95
CA ILE A 277 -10.23 -9.47 12.26
C ILE A 277 -9.80 -10.57 11.30
N HIS A 278 -8.54 -10.56 10.87
CA HIS A 278 -7.96 -11.59 10.01
C HIS A 278 -6.44 -11.64 10.15
N GLU A 279 -5.86 -12.84 9.94
CA GLU A 279 -4.43 -13.07 9.93
C GLU A 279 -4.02 -13.89 8.70
N ILE A 280 -2.98 -13.45 8.01
CA ILE A 280 -2.30 -14.16 6.93
C ILE A 280 -0.96 -14.65 7.47
N GLN A 281 -0.69 -15.95 7.36
CA GLN A 281 0.55 -16.56 7.83
C GLN A 281 1.30 -17.23 6.69
N LYS A 282 2.58 -16.91 6.59
CA LYS A 282 3.55 -17.60 5.70
C LYS A 282 4.65 -18.20 6.53
N SER A 283 5.06 -19.41 6.19
CA SER A 283 6.19 -20.12 6.82
C SER A 283 7.13 -20.67 5.75
N LYS A 284 8.44 -20.69 6.07
CA LYS A 284 9.48 -21.37 5.28
C LYS A 284 9.69 -22.78 5.77
#